data_981356c9f558962440b499ee8a55c86a
#
_entry.id   981356c9f558962440b499ee8a55c86a
#
_cell.length_a   1.000
_cell.length_b   1.000
_cell.length_c   1.000
_cell.angle_alpha   90.00
_cell.angle_beta   90.00
_cell.angle_gamma   90.00
#
_symmetry.space_group_name_H-M   'P 1'
#
loop_
_entity.id
_entity.type
_entity.pdbx_description
1 polymer ?
#
loop_
_entity_poly.entity_id
_entity_poly.type
_entity_poly.pdbx_seq_one_letter_code
_entity_poly.pdbx_strand_id
1 'polypeptide(L)'
;MEKLGIIDKKKTVFVLIDIQDKFIPAIKDIDKLISNSNILVKASEILNIPLIVTEQYPKGLGHTYEKIDLPDKKYLIEKVSFSCFGSKEFIKKIKELKVNSIVLFGIEAHVCILKNALDALKNNLDVYVVADAISSRTAENKSIAIERMRQSGVFIVSTEMILFQLLDKAGTEEFKLISKLVK
;
A
#
# COMPACT_ATOMS: atom_id res chain seq x y z
N MET A 1 23.28 1.31 -12.05
CA MET A 1 22.18 1.29 -13.03
C MET A 1 20.93 1.90 -12.40
N GLU A 2 20.27 2.78 -13.12
CA GLU A 2 18.99 3.33 -12.70
C GLU A 2 17.93 2.21 -12.60
N LYS A 3 17.15 2.17 -11.53
CA LYS A 3 16.10 1.16 -11.36
C LYS A 3 14.93 1.48 -12.28
N LEU A 4 14.51 0.52 -13.10
CA LEU A 4 13.42 0.69 -14.08
C LEU A 4 12.01 0.57 -13.48
N GLY A 5 11.89 0.15 -12.21
CA GLY A 5 10.58 -0.08 -11.59
C GLY A 5 9.84 -1.28 -12.19
N ILE A 6 10.55 -2.33 -12.54
CA ILE A 6 9.94 -3.61 -12.96
C ILE A 6 9.66 -4.43 -11.71
N ILE A 7 8.38 -4.75 -11.50
CA ILE A 7 7.92 -5.44 -10.30
C ILE A 7 7.81 -6.95 -10.54
N ASP A 8 8.29 -7.75 -9.58
CA ASP A 8 8.13 -9.21 -9.58
C ASP A 8 7.02 -9.61 -8.60
N LYS A 9 5.91 -10.14 -9.11
CA LYS A 9 4.77 -10.62 -8.32
C LYS A 9 5.19 -11.53 -7.16
N LYS A 10 6.14 -12.43 -7.38
CA LYS A 10 6.58 -13.43 -6.39
C LYS A 10 7.44 -12.83 -5.26
N LYS A 11 7.97 -11.63 -5.46
CA LYS A 11 8.84 -10.93 -4.50
C LYS A 11 8.26 -9.61 -4.02
N THR A 12 6.94 -9.49 -4.08
CA THR A 12 6.19 -8.29 -3.72
C THR A 12 5.33 -8.53 -2.50
N VAL A 13 5.18 -7.50 -1.66
CA VAL A 13 4.20 -7.44 -0.58
C VAL A 13 3.33 -6.19 -0.74
N PHE A 14 2.04 -6.32 -0.51
CA PHE A 14 1.11 -5.20 -0.41
C PHE A 14 0.99 -4.77 1.05
N VAL A 15 1.04 -3.46 1.30
CA VAL A 15 0.91 -2.91 2.65
C VAL A 15 -0.15 -1.82 2.66
N LEU A 16 -1.28 -2.13 3.30
CA LEU A 16 -2.36 -1.19 3.60
C LEU A 16 -2.01 -0.49 4.91
N ILE A 17 -1.91 0.84 4.86
CA ILE A 17 -1.45 1.64 5.99
C ILE A 17 -2.59 2.44 6.59
N ASP A 18 -2.93 2.12 7.84
CA ASP A 18 -3.63 2.94 8.84
C ASP A 18 -4.99 3.53 8.38
N ILE A 19 -5.76 2.84 7.52
CA ILE A 19 -7.13 3.29 7.18
C ILE A 19 -8.05 2.93 8.35
N GLN A 20 -8.10 3.80 9.38
CA GLN A 20 -8.76 3.56 10.66
C GLN A 20 -9.91 4.53 10.91
N ASP A 21 -10.87 4.11 11.73
CA ASP A 21 -12.15 4.79 11.98
C ASP A 21 -12.02 6.30 12.24
N LYS A 22 -11.12 6.69 13.14
CA LYS A 22 -10.99 8.11 13.55
C LYS A 22 -10.34 9.01 12.52
N PHE A 23 -9.65 8.46 11.54
CA PHE A 23 -9.10 9.24 10.43
C PHE A 23 -10.14 9.57 9.36
N ILE A 24 -11.14 8.70 9.17
CA ILE A 24 -12.10 8.77 8.04
C ILE A 24 -12.72 10.16 7.86
N PRO A 25 -13.24 10.86 8.90
CA PRO A 25 -13.88 12.16 8.72
C PRO A 25 -12.95 13.28 8.25
N ALA A 26 -11.64 13.11 8.45
CA ALA A 26 -10.65 14.16 8.15
C ALA A 26 -9.99 14.01 6.78
N ILE A 27 -10.12 12.84 6.14
CA ILE A 27 -9.37 12.50 4.92
C ILE A 27 -10.12 12.96 3.67
N LYS A 28 -9.40 13.63 2.77
CA LYS A 28 -9.91 14.02 1.45
C LYS A 28 -10.14 12.80 0.55
N ASP A 29 -11.19 12.87 -0.28
CA ASP A 29 -11.52 11.85 -1.29
C ASP A 29 -11.57 10.42 -0.72
N ILE A 30 -12.11 10.28 0.49
CA ILE A 30 -12.11 9.03 1.26
C ILE A 30 -12.81 7.88 0.53
N ASP A 31 -13.90 8.13 -0.17
CA ASP A 31 -14.64 7.09 -0.90
C ASP A 31 -13.80 6.49 -2.04
N LYS A 32 -13.07 7.34 -2.77
CA LYS A 32 -12.14 6.90 -3.81
C LYS A 32 -10.98 6.10 -3.22
N LEU A 33 -10.43 6.55 -2.10
CA LEU A 33 -9.38 5.84 -1.38
C LEU A 33 -9.84 4.44 -0.98
N ILE A 34 -11.04 4.32 -0.37
CA ILE A 34 -11.61 3.04 0.06
C ILE A 34 -11.85 2.13 -1.14
N SER A 35 -12.47 2.64 -2.21
CA SER A 35 -12.72 1.87 -3.42
C SER A 35 -11.43 1.30 -4.02
N ASN A 36 -10.41 2.12 -4.23
CA ASN A 36 -9.14 1.68 -4.79
C ASN A 36 -8.37 0.76 -3.83
N SER A 37 -8.47 1.00 -2.52
CA SER A 37 -7.88 0.10 -1.52
C SER A 37 -8.53 -1.29 -1.56
N ASN A 38 -9.85 -1.38 -1.69
CA ASN A 38 -10.55 -2.66 -1.82
C ASN A 38 -10.19 -3.39 -3.12
N ILE A 39 -9.99 -2.66 -4.23
CA ILE A 39 -9.45 -3.24 -5.47
C ILE A 39 -8.09 -3.87 -5.22
N LEU A 40 -7.17 -3.17 -4.56
CA LEU A 40 -5.82 -3.68 -4.25
C LEU A 40 -5.87 -4.87 -3.27
N VAL A 41 -6.70 -4.78 -2.24
CA VAL A 41 -6.92 -5.89 -1.30
C VAL A 41 -7.41 -7.12 -2.03
N LYS A 42 -8.44 -7.00 -2.87
CA LYS A 42 -8.96 -8.12 -3.67
C LYS A 42 -7.95 -8.66 -4.67
N ALA A 43 -7.18 -7.78 -5.29
CA ALA A 43 -6.10 -8.17 -6.19
C ALA A 43 -5.00 -8.96 -5.48
N SER A 44 -4.70 -8.64 -4.21
CA SER A 44 -3.72 -9.41 -3.42
C SER A 44 -4.13 -10.88 -3.27
N GLU A 45 -5.42 -11.16 -3.09
CA GLU A 45 -5.93 -12.54 -3.05
C GLU A 45 -5.81 -13.23 -4.43
N ILE A 46 -6.30 -12.57 -5.49
CA ILE A 46 -6.29 -13.12 -6.86
C ILE A 46 -4.87 -13.47 -7.31
N LEU A 47 -3.91 -12.58 -7.01
CA LEU A 47 -2.52 -12.70 -7.44
C LEU A 47 -1.64 -13.47 -6.44
N ASN A 48 -2.20 -13.93 -5.32
CA ASN A 48 -1.48 -14.57 -4.22
C ASN A 48 -0.30 -13.74 -3.70
N ILE A 49 -0.48 -12.42 -3.61
CA ILE A 49 0.50 -11.49 -3.04
C ILE A 49 0.21 -11.32 -1.54
N PRO A 50 1.21 -11.48 -0.66
CA PRO A 50 1.02 -11.26 0.77
C PRO A 50 0.49 -9.85 1.06
N LEU A 51 -0.52 -9.74 1.94
CA LEU A 51 -1.09 -8.48 2.41
C LEU A 51 -0.71 -8.26 3.88
N ILE A 52 -0.04 -7.13 4.16
CA ILE A 52 0.13 -6.61 5.51
C ILE A 52 -0.84 -5.44 5.68
N VAL A 53 -1.56 -5.44 6.80
CA VAL A 53 -2.45 -4.35 7.22
C VAL A 53 -1.87 -3.77 8.49
N THR A 54 -1.78 -2.44 8.58
CA THR A 54 -1.27 -1.80 9.79
C THR A 54 -2.32 -0.97 10.50
N GLU A 55 -2.25 -0.95 11.82
CA GLU A 55 -3.06 -0.10 12.69
C GLU A 55 -2.15 0.76 13.58
N GLN A 56 -2.26 2.06 13.43
CA GLN A 56 -1.57 3.05 14.25
C GLN A 56 -2.30 3.22 15.56
N TYR A 57 -1.68 2.84 16.70
CA TYR A 57 -2.22 3.06 18.05
C TYR A 57 -3.76 2.80 18.12
N PRO A 58 -4.23 1.56 17.91
CA PRO A 58 -5.67 1.27 17.74
C PRO A 58 -6.51 1.64 18.95
N LYS A 59 -5.95 1.61 20.17
CA LYS A 59 -6.63 2.10 21.39
C LYS A 59 -7.08 3.57 21.28
N GLY A 60 -6.33 4.39 20.53
CA GLY A 60 -6.64 5.80 20.32
C GLY A 60 -7.38 6.08 19.02
N LEU A 61 -7.04 5.39 17.94
CA LEU A 61 -7.49 5.69 16.58
C LEU A 61 -8.56 4.74 16.03
N GLY A 62 -8.93 3.71 16.79
CA GLY A 62 -9.86 2.67 16.34
C GLY A 62 -9.15 1.63 15.49
N HIS A 63 -9.92 0.69 14.99
CA HIS A 63 -9.45 -0.38 14.11
C HIS A 63 -9.54 0.01 12.64
N THR A 64 -9.06 -0.87 11.77
CA THR A 64 -9.23 -0.73 10.33
C THR A 64 -10.69 -0.52 10.00
N TYR A 65 -10.98 0.50 9.18
CA TYR A 65 -12.34 0.92 8.86
C TYR A 65 -13.15 -0.22 8.23
N GLU A 66 -14.37 -0.42 8.72
CA GLU A 66 -15.22 -1.55 8.37
C GLU A 66 -15.53 -1.70 6.87
N LYS A 67 -15.46 -0.60 6.08
CA LYS A 67 -15.63 -0.64 4.62
C LYS A 67 -14.41 -1.13 3.86
N ILE A 68 -13.34 -1.49 4.53
CA ILE A 68 -12.21 -2.18 3.90
C ILE A 68 -12.47 -3.69 3.98
N ASP A 69 -12.68 -4.31 2.82
CA ASP A 69 -13.00 -5.73 2.66
C ASP A 69 -11.77 -6.61 2.88
N LEU A 70 -11.32 -6.71 4.14
CA LEU A 70 -10.10 -7.46 4.47
C LEU A 70 -10.29 -8.96 4.28
N PRO A 71 -9.34 -9.66 3.62
CA PRO A 71 -9.37 -11.11 3.52
C PRO A 71 -9.04 -11.77 4.86
N ASP A 72 -9.44 -13.04 5.03
CA ASP A 72 -9.05 -13.82 6.20
C ASP A 72 -7.54 -13.97 6.30
N LYS A 73 -6.88 -14.21 5.16
CA LYS A 73 -5.43 -14.36 5.06
C LYS A 73 -4.75 -13.01 4.89
N LYS A 74 -4.46 -12.37 6.02
CA LYS A 74 -3.69 -11.13 6.12
C LYS A 74 -2.75 -11.16 7.32
N TYR A 75 -1.78 -10.26 7.34
CA TYR A 75 -0.94 -10.00 8.52
C TYR A 75 -1.33 -8.65 9.11
N LEU A 76 -2.01 -8.65 10.25
CA LEU A 76 -2.37 -7.43 10.98
C LEU A 76 -1.24 -7.08 11.95
N ILE A 77 -0.73 -5.85 11.86
CA ILE A 77 0.39 -5.36 12.68
C ILE A 77 0.03 -4.01 13.30
N GLU A 78 -0.02 -3.98 14.62
CA GLU A 78 -0.16 -2.74 15.37
C GLU A 78 1.18 -2.02 15.53
N LYS A 79 1.16 -0.70 15.47
CA LYS A 79 2.36 0.13 15.64
C LYS A 79 2.05 1.46 16.33
N VAL A 80 3.06 2.04 16.99
CA VAL A 80 3.01 3.40 17.52
C VAL A 80 3.89 4.35 16.71
N SER A 81 4.92 3.84 16.04
CA SER A 81 5.77 4.61 15.13
C SER A 81 5.04 4.92 13.83
N PHE A 82 5.29 6.09 13.23
CA PHE A 82 4.70 6.44 11.92
C PHE A 82 5.18 5.50 10.81
N SER A 83 6.44 5.07 10.86
CA SER A 83 6.97 4.04 9.98
C SER A 83 6.73 2.65 10.55
N CYS A 84 6.30 1.71 9.70
CA CYS A 84 6.19 0.29 10.02
C CYS A 84 7.57 -0.32 10.36
N PHE A 85 8.65 0.23 9.82
CA PHE A 85 10.02 -0.20 10.13
C PHE A 85 10.45 0.12 11.57
N GLY A 86 9.66 0.86 12.35
CA GLY A 86 9.80 0.97 13.80
C GLY A 86 9.23 -0.23 14.58
N SER A 87 8.46 -1.12 13.92
CA SER A 87 7.92 -2.33 14.50
C SER A 87 8.84 -3.52 14.23
N LYS A 88 9.26 -4.21 15.30
CA LYS A 88 10.05 -5.45 15.17
C LYS A 88 9.29 -6.54 14.43
N GLU A 89 7.97 -6.59 14.63
CA GLU A 89 7.10 -7.57 13.98
C GLU A 89 7.04 -7.34 12.46
N PHE A 90 6.90 -6.08 12.02
CA PHE A 90 6.92 -5.73 10.60
C PHE A 90 8.24 -6.13 9.95
N ILE A 91 9.38 -5.76 10.57
CA ILE A 91 10.71 -6.10 10.06
C ILE A 91 10.89 -7.63 9.95
N LYS A 92 10.47 -8.37 10.97
CA LYS A 92 10.50 -9.83 10.97
C LYS A 92 9.67 -10.38 9.80
N LYS A 93 8.44 -9.87 9.62
CA LYS A 93 7.55 -10.32 8.55
C LYS A 93 8.13 -10.05 7.15
N ILE A 94 8.67 -8.87 6.88
CA ILE A 94 9.33 -8.54 5.61
C ILE A 94 10.47 -9.51 5.31
N LYS A 95 11.29 -9.83 6.31
CA LYS A 95 12.40 -10.81 6.16
C LYS A 95 11.91 -12.23 5.89
N GLU A 96 10.85 -12.69 6.59
CA GLU A 96 10.24 -14.00 6.38
C GLU A 96 9.66 -14.15 4.97
N LEU A 97 9.02 -13.11 4.46
CA LEU A 97 8.44 -13.09 3.11
C LEU A 97 9.50 -13.04 1.99
N LYS A 98 10.74 -12.68 2.30
CA LYS A 98 11.88 -12.60 1.36
C LYS A 98 11.56 -11.73 0.13
N VAL A 99 10.80 -10.66 0.33
CA VAL A 99 10.40 -9.73 -0.72
C VAL A 99 11.51 -8.72 -1.02
N ASN A 100 11.51 -8.19 -2.23
CA ASN A 100 12.38 -7.09 -2.65
C ASN A 100 11.58 -5.85 -3.08
N SER A 101 10.25 -5.97 -3.18
CA SER A 101 9.36 -4.88 -3.56
C SER A 101 8.22 -4.72 -2.57
N ILE A 102 7.84 -3.47 -2.31
CA ILE A 102 6.72 -3.11 -1.43
C ILE A 102 5.78 -2.15 -2.15
N VAL A 103 4.49 -2.45 -2.13
CA VAL A 103 3.43 -1.59 -2.67
C VAL A 103 2.67 -0.98 -1.51
N LEU A 104 2.72 0.34 -1.38
CA LEU A 104 2.15 1.11 -0.29
C LEU A 104 0.86 1.81 -0.73
N PHE A 105 -0.19 1.69 0.08
CA PHE A 105 -1.46 2.40 -0.07
C PHE A 105 -2.09 2.63 1.31
N GLY A 106 -3.00 3.62 1.42
CA GLY A 106 -3.61 4.02 2.69
C GLY A 106 -3.33 5.47 3.09
N ILE A 107 -3.17 5.77 4.38
CA ILE A 107 -3.08 7.12 4.94
C ILE A 107 -2.02 7.28 6.04
N GLU A 108 -1.58 8.51 6.33
CA GLU A 108 -1.68 9.71 5.48
C GLU A 108 -0.46 9.78 4.55
N ALA A 109 -0.67 10.23 3.31
CA ALA A 109 0.37 10.28 2.29
C ALA A 109 1.64 11.03 2.77
N HIS A 110 1.47 12.15 3.46
CA HIS A 110 2.57 13.02 3.93
C HIS A 110 3.15 12.63 5.30
N VAL A 111 2.59 11.61 5.96
CA VAL A 111 3.06 11.12 7.28
C VAL A 111 3.48 9.66 7.17
N CYS A 112 2.55 8.73 7.40
CA CYS A 112 2.89 7.30 7.46
C CYS A 112 3.36 6.76 6.11
N ILE A 113 2.68 7.08 5.00
CA ILE A 113 3.09 6.60 3.66
C ILE A 113 4.49 7.09 3.31
N LEU A 114 4.73 8.41 3.38
CA LEU A 114 6.05 8.99 3.10
C LEU A 114 7.14 8.36 3.97
N LYS A 115 6.88 8.26 5.28
CA LYS A 115 7.87 7.71 6.22
C LYS A 115 8.20 6.24 5.92
N ASN A 116 7.17 5.43 5.61
CA ASN A 116 7.36 4.06 5.19
C ASN A 116 8.11 3.92 3.86
N ALA A 117 7.79 4.78 2.89
CA ALA A 117 8.46 4.77 1.59
C ALA A 117 9.97 5.04 1.73
N LEU A 118 10.34 6.05 2.51
CA LEU A 118 11.75 6.40 2.73
C LEU A 118 12.50 5.31 3.50
N ASP A 119 11.90 4.74 4.54
CA ASP A 119 12.52 3.67 5.32
C ASP A 119 12.60 2.36 4.52
N ALA A 120 11.64 2.07 3.64
CA ALA A 120 11.70 0.92 2.74
C ALA A 120 12.87 1.05 1.73
N LEU A 121 13.06 2.23 1.12
CA LEU A 121 14.22 2.52 0.26
C LEU A 121 15.53 2.33 1.02
N LYS A 122 15.62 2.83 2.26
CA LYS A 122 16.79 2.65 3.14
C LYS A 122 17.09 1.18 3.44
N ASN A 123 16.06 0.33 3.43
CA ASN A 123 16.17 -1.13 3.59
C ASN A 123 16.34 -1.86 2.24
N ASN A 124 16.71 -1.16 1.18
CA ASN A 124 16.97 -1.68 -0.17
C ASN A 124 15.76 -2.35 -0.85
N LEU A 125 14.55 -1.98 -0.47
CA LEU A 125 13.35 -2.41 -1.18
C LEU A 125 13.06 -1.49 -2.36
N ASP A 126 12.50 -2.03 -3.43
CA ASP A 126 11.84 -1.24 -4.47
C ASP A 126 10.46 -0.82 -3.98
N VAL A 127 10.17 0.48 -4.03
CA VAL A 127 8.99 1.05 -3.41
C VAL A 127 8.04 1.59 -4.47
N TYR A 128 6.82 1.10 -4.43
CA TYR A 128 5.70 1.57 -5.26
C TYR A 128 4.66 2.21 -4.36
N VAL A 129 4.25 3.43 -4.69
CA VAL A 129 3.16 4.12 -3.99
C VAL A 129 2.01 4.31 -4.96
N VAL A 130 0.83 3.81 -4.58
CA VAL A 130 -0.38 3.85 -5.41
C VAL A 130 -1.09 5.18 -5.19
N ALA A 131 -0.85 6.14 -6.08
CA ALA A 131 -1.22 7.55 -5.91
C ALA A 131 -2.73 7.80 -5.78
N ASP A 132 -3.57 6.97 -6.40
CA ASP A 132 -5.02 7.03 -6.33
C ASP A 132 -5.62 6.17 -5.21
N ALA A 133 -4.78 5.42 -4.48
CA ALA A 133 -5.11 4.68 -3.26
C ALA A 133 -4.37 5.20 -2.01
N ILE A 134 -3.85 6.43 -2.05
CA ILE A 134 -3.38 7.18 -0.89
C ILE A 134 -4.13 8.50 -0.76
N SER A 135 -4.24 9.01 0.47
CA SER A 135 -4.79 10.36 0.70
C SER A 135 -4.20 11.03 1.95
N SER A 136 -4.60 12.28 2.16
CA SER A 136 -4.24 13.12 3.30
C SER A 136 -5.41 14.02 3.66
N ARG A 137 -5.32 14.73 4.79
CA ARG A 137 -6.31 15.73 5.22
C ARG A 137 -6.47 16.87 4.21
N THR A 138 -5.41 17.19 3.47
CA THR A 138 -5.44 18.22 2.41
C THR A 138 -4.86 17.67 1.11
N ALA A 139 -5.38 18.12 -0.03
CA ALA A 139 -4.86 17.77 -1.35
C ALA A 139 -3.42 18.28 -1.55
N GLU A 140 -3.09 19.43 -0.96
CA GLU A 140 -1.74 20.00 -1.00
C GLU A 140 -0.72 19.08 -0.32
N ASN A 141 -0.98 18.62 0.90
CA ASN A 141 -0.10 17.69 1.61
C ASN A 141 0.10 16.37 0.83
N LYS A 142 -0.96 15.86 0.20
CA LYS A 142 -0.87 14.68 -0.68
C LYS A 142 0.06 14.96 -1.87
N SER A 143 -0.13 16.08 -2.54
CA SER A 143 0.65 16.46 -3.73
C SER A 143 2.14 16.63 -3.40
N ILE A 144 2.45 17.37 -2.33
CA ILE A 144 3.83 17.57 -1.86
C ILE A 144 4.47 16.24 -1.47
N ALA A 145 3.74 15.36 -0.80
CA ALA A 145 4.24 14.04 -0.41
C ALA A 145 4.58 13.16 -1.62
N ILE A 146 3.71 13.13 -2.64
CA ILE A 146 3.95 12.38 -3.87
C ILE A 146 5.22 12.89 -4.56
N GLU A 147 5.36 14.20 -4.70
CA GLU A 147 6.55 14.79 -5.32
C GLU A 147 7.82 14.48 -4.52
N ARG A 148 7.76 14.60 -3.19
CA ARG A 148 8.88 14.26 -2.31
C ARG A 148 9.29 12.78 -2.41
N MET A 149 8.32 11.87 -2.52
CA MET A 149 8.59 10.44 -2.71
C MET A 149 9.21 10.17 -4.08
N ARG A 150 8.70 10.79 -5.14
CA ARG A 150 9.27 10.69 -6.51
C ARG A 150 10.75 11.12 -6.54
N GLN A 151 11.09 12.25 -5.93
CA GLN A 151 12.46 12.74 -5.80
C GLN A 151 13.39 11.77 -5.05
N SER A 152 12.84 10.90 -4.22
CA SER A 152 13.60 9.90 -3.47
C SER A 152 13.79 8.58 -4.22
N GLY A 153 13.22 8.43 -5.43
CA GLY A 153 13.30 7.20 -6.21
C GLY A 153 12.15 6.21 -5.95
N VAL A 154 11.03 6.68 -5.38
CA VAL A 154 9.80 5.89 -5.26
C VAL A 154 9.07 5.88 -6.59
N PHE A 155 8.63 4.71 -7.03
CA PHE A 155 7.78 4.55 -8.21
C PHE A 155 6.35 4.94 -7.88
N ILE A 156 5.87 6.03 -8.49
CA ILE A 156 4.49 6.51 -8.32
C ILE A 156 3.63 5.89 -9.42
N VAL A 157 2.64 5.12 -9.02
CA VAL A 157 1.75 4.36 -9.91
C VAL A 157 0.29 4.61 -9.57
N SER A 158 -0.64 4.28 -10.49
CA SER A 158 -2.06 4.15 -10.16
C SER A 158 -2.41 2.71 -9.81
N THR A 159 -3.60 2.51 -9.26
CA THR A 159 -4.17 1.18 -9.00
C THR A 159 -4.14 0.32 -10.26
N GLU A 160 -4.61 0.85 -11.38
CA GLU A 160 -4.62 0.12 -12.65
C GLU A 160 -3.21 -0.18 -13.16
N MET A 161 -2.30 0.81 -13.14
CA MET A 161 -0.90 0.62 -13.57
C MET A 161 -0.22 -0.52 -12.82
N ILE A 162 -0.27 -0.54 -11.49
CA ILE A 162 0.42 -1.56 -10.71
C ILE A 162 -0.17 -2.94 -10.94
N LEU A 163 -1.49 -3.05 -11.07
CA LEU A 163 -2.15 -4.34 -11.32
C LEU A 163 -1.79 -4.92 -12.68
N PHE A 164 -1.73 -4.10 -13.73
CA PHE A 164 -1.31 -4.57 -15.05
C PHE A 164 0.20 -4.83 -15.15
N GLN A 165 1.04 -4.16 -14.38
CA GLN A 165 2.46 -4.52 -14.26
C GLN A 165 2.69 -5.89 -13.59
N LEU A 166 1.79 -6.31 -12.71
CA LEU A 166 1.85 -7.61 -12.02
C LEU A 166 1.30 -8.76 -12.86
N LEU A 167 0.67 -8.47 -14.01
CA LEU A 167 0.14 -9.45 -14.95
C LEU A 167 1.12 -9.63 -16.11
N ASP A 168 1.48 -10.88 -16.41
CA ASP A 168 2.42 -11.20 -17.50
C ASP A 168 1.77 -10.99 -18.89
N LYS A 169 0.48 -11.34 -19.02
CA LYS A 169 -0.24 -11.31 -20.31
C LYS A 169 -1.75 -11.33 -20.14
N ALA A 170 -2.45 -10.89 -21.17
CA ALA A 170 -3.90 -11.01 -21.28
C ALA A 170 -4.35 -12.47 -21.45
N GLY A 171 -5.65 -12.72 -21.22
CA GLY A 171 -6.28 -14.02 -21.47
C GLY A 171 -6.16 -15.07 -20.35
N THR A 172 -5.37 -14.83 -19.32
CA THR A 172 -5.31 -15.69 -18.13
C THR A 172 -6.52 -15.51 -17.22
N GLU A 173 -6.78 -16.44 -16.30
CA GLU A 173 -7.84 -16.28 -15.30
C GLU A 173 -7.56 -15.09 -14.37
N GLU A 174 -6.31 -14.91 -13.94
CA GLU A 174 -5.90 -13.72 -13.17
C GLU A 174 -6.24 -12.44 -13.94
N PHE A 175 -5.87 -12.34 -15.21
CA PHE A 175 -6.20 -11.19 -16.05
C PHE A 175 -7.71 -10.92 -16.12
N LYS A 176 -8.53 -11.96 -16.34
CA LYS A 176 -9.99 -11.80 -16.41
C LYS A 176 -10.58 -11.26 -15.10
N LEU A 177 -10.10 -11.77 -13.96
CA LEU A 177 -10.56 -11.33 -12.64
C LEU A 177 -10.11 -9.89 -12.35
N ILE A 178 -8.83 -9.57 -12.57
CA ILE A 178 -8.29 -8.20 -12.35
C ILE A 178 -8.98 -7.19 -13.27
N SER A 179 -9.18 -7.52 -14.55
CA SER A 179 -9.88 -6.62 -15.49
C SER A 179 -11.32 -6.29 -15.11
N LYS A 180 -11.99 -7.15 -14.32
CA LYS A 180 -13.32 -6.87 -13.78
C LYS A 180 -13.30 -5.92 -12.60
N LEU A 181 -12.19 -5.89 -11.83
CA LEU A 181 -12.05 -5.01 -10.67
C LEU A 181 -11.82 -3.54 -11.05
N VAL A 182 -11.21 -3.30 -12.20
CA VAL A 182 -10.80 -1.94 -12.65
C VAL A 182 -11.74 -1.32 -13.70
N LYS A 183 -12.82 -2.01 -14.06
CA LYS A 183 -13.90 -1.51 -14.91
C LYS A 183 -14.97 -0.81 -14.09
#